data_72e54e03ec22ba07cc42cbda21827c30
#
_entry.id   72e54e03ec22ba07cc42cbda21827c30
#
_cell.length_a   1.000
_cell.length_b   1.000
_cell.length_c   1.000
_cell.angle_alpha   90.00
_cell.angle_beta   90.00
_cell.angle_gamma   90.00
#
_symmetry.space_group_name_H-M   'P 1'
#
loop_
_entity.id
_entity.type
_entity.pdbx_description
1 polymer ?
#
loop_
_entity_poly.entity_id
_entity_poly.type
_entity_poly.pdbx_seq_one_letter_code
_entity_poly.pdbx_strand_id
1 'polypeptide(L)'
;MARFRTLDDLDPRGKRVLLRADLNLPVKDGKITDRTRIERLAPTLRELLDKGARLVVCSHFDRPKGKRVPEMSLKPMADALSAALDRPVAFVDDCVGPAAEEAAARLKDGEALLLENTRFHAGEEENDPALAQGFARLADAYVNDAFSAAHRAHASTEGLARKLPAFAGRQMEAELDALDD
;
A
#
# COMPACT_ATOMS: atom_id res chain seq x y z
N MET A 1 27.18 -6.73 1.74
CA MET A 1 25.98 -5.89 1.72
C MET A 1 24.81 -6.62 2.35
N ALA A 2 24.04 -5.92 3.18
CA ALA A 2 22.89 -6.53 3.82
C ALA A 2 21.85 -6.91 2.75
N ARG A 3 21.46 -8.19 2.75
CA ARG A 3 20.47 -8.68 1.83
C ARG A 3 19.06 -8.33 2.34
N PHE A 4 18.27 -7.62 1.54
CA PHE A 4 16.88 -7.33 1.86
C PHE A 4 15.99 -8.54 1.54
N ARG A 5 14.86 -8.66 2.26
CA ARG A 5 13.88 -9.71 2.01
C ARG A 5 12.94 -9.27 0.88
N THR A 6 12.57 -10.22 0.05
CA THR A 6 11.67 -10.01 -1.09
C THR A 6 10.42 -10.89 -0.96
N LEU A 7 9.56 -10.85 -1.98
CA LEU A 7 8.38 -11.73 -2.01
C LEU A 7 8.77 -13.21 -2.06
N ASP A 8 10.00 -13.54 -2.47
CA ASP A 8 10.49 -14.93 -2.44
C ASP A 8 10.65 -15.45 -1.02
N ASP A 9 10.81 -14.56 -0.05
CA ASP A 9 10.98 -14.90 1.37
C ASP A 9 9.65 -14.90 2.14
N LEU A 10 8.56 -14.55 1.48
CA LEU A 10 7.22 -14.42 2.08
C LEU A 10 6.31 -15.52 1.56
N ASP A 11 5.69 -16.27 2.49
CA ASP A 11 4.55 -17.12 2.17
C ASP A 11 3.27 -16.35 2.51
N PRO A 12 2.59 -15.76 1.52
CA PRO A 12 1.45 -14.89 1.78
C PRO A 12 0.11 -15.60 1.94
N ARG A 13 0.07 -16.92 1.72
CA ARG A 13 -1.17 -17.68 1.71
C ARG A 13 -1.93 -17.52 3.04
N GLY A 14 -3.16 -17.02 2.95
CA GLY A 14 -4.03 -16.83 4.10
C GLY A 14 -3.61 -15.70 5.03
N LYS A 15 -2.55 -14.96 4.71
CA LYS A 15 -2.06 -13.85 5.52
C LYS A 15 -2.63 -12.53 5.02
N ARG A 16 -2.87 -11.63 5.97
CA ARG A 16 -3.17 -10.23 5.62
C ARG A 16 -1.84 -9.55 5.33
N VAL A 17 -1.70 -9.03 4.12
CA VAL A 17 -0.48 -8.35 3.68
C VAL A 17 -0.83 -6.89 3.43
N LEU A 18 -0.17 -5.98 4.14
CA LEU A 18 -0.30 -4.54 3.91
C LEU A 18 0.81 -4.10 2.96
N LEU A 19 0.42 -3.64 1.77
CA LEU A 19 1.35 -3.23 0.74
C LEU A 19 1.34 -1.71 0.59
N ARG A 20 2.51 -1.09 0.75
CA ARG A 20 2.70 0.33 0.50
C ARG A 20 3.00 0.54 -0.98
N ALA A 21 2.06 1.13 -1.66
CA ALA A 21 2.16 1.43 -3.09
C ALA A 21 2.44 2.91 -3.33
N ASP A 22 2.78 3.26 -4.55
CA ASP A 22 2.81 4.64 -5.03
C ASP A 22 1.64 4.85 -5.99
N LEU A 23 0.55 5.39 -5.47
CA LEU A 23 -0.65 5.74 -6.23
C LEU A 23 -0.81 7.26 -6.33
N ASN A 24 0.29 8.00 -6.15
CA ASN A 24 0.30 9.45 -6.35
C ASN A 24 0.34 9.75 -7.85
N LEU A 25 -0.79 9.50 -8.51
CA LEU A 25 -0.92 9.58 -9.97
C LEU A 25 -1.35 10.98 -10.42
N PRO A 26 -0.97 11.39 -11.63
CA PRO A 26 -1.50 12.64 -12.19
C PRO A 26 -3.00 12.50 -12.47
N VAL A 27 -3.77 13.46 -11.95
CA VAL A 27 -5.22 13.51 -12.11
C VAL A 27 -5.58 14.88 -12.65
N LYS A 28 -6.44 14.92 -13.68
CA LYS A 28 -6.98 16.15 -14.26
C LYS A 28 -8.48 16.01 -14.42
N ASP A 29 -9.24 16.98 -13.89
CA ASP A 29 -10.70 16.99 -13.94
C ASP A 29 -11.31 15.69 -13.39
N GLY A 30 -10.75 15.18 -12.29
CA GLY A 30 -11.21 13.96 -11.64
C GLY A 30 -10.81 12.66 -12.35
N LYS A 31 -10.02 12.74 -13.42
CA LYS A 31 -9.60 11.56 -14.20
C LYS A 31 -8.11 11.35 -14.11
N ILE A 32 -7.71 10.09 -13.97
CA ILE A 32 -6.30 9.69 -14.01
C ILE A 32 -5.79 9.86 -15.43
N THR A 33 -4.71 10.64 -15.60
CA THR A 33 -4.16 10.94 -16.93
C THR A 33 -2.98 10.03 -17.31
N ASP A 34 -2.37 9.33 -16.34
CA ASP A 34 -1.27 8.41 -16.57
C ASP A 34 -1.38 7.23 -15.61
N ARG A 35 -1.47 6.03 -16.14
CA ARG A 35 -1.64 4.79 -15.37
C ARG A 35 -0.37 3.94 -15.30
N THR A 36 0.77 4.48 -15.73
CA THR A 36 2.03 3.74 -15.79
C THR A 36 2.40 3.13 -14.43
N ARG A 37 2.23 3.88 -13.33
CA ARG A 37 2.54 3.37 -11.98
C ARG A 37 1.64 2.22 -11.58
N ILE A 38 0.36 2.25 -11.98
CA ILE A 38 -0.57 1.14 -11.72
C ILE A 38 -0.14 -0.10 -12.51
N GLU A 39 0.24 0.07 -13.78
CA GLU A 39 0.68 -1.03 -14.62
C GLU A 39 1.95 -1.69 -14.07
N ARG A 40 2.86 -0.90 -13.52
CA ARG A 40 4.10 -1.40 -12.90
C ARG A 40 3.85 -2.06 -11.56
N LEU A 41 2.84 -1.64 -10.83
CA LEU A 41 2.46 -2.20 -9.54
C LEU A 41 1.71 -3.51 -9.69
N ALA A 42 0.91 -3.66 -10.74
CA ALA A 42 0.02 -4.80 -10.93
C ALA A 42 0.69 -6.17 -10.81
N PRO A 43 1.90 -6.41 -11.34
CA PRO A 43 2.55 -7.72 -11.17
C PRO A 43 2.78 -8.12 -9.71
N THR A 44 3.20 -7.20 -8.85
CA THR A 44 3.38 -7.47 -7.42
C THR A 44 2.04 -7.83 -6.77
N LEU A 45 0.99 -7.07 -7.09
CA LEU A 45 -0.34 -7.32 -6.52
C LEU A 45 -0.89 -8.67 -6.98
N ARG A 46 -0.77 -8.99 -8.27
CA ARG A 46 -1.24 -10.28 -8.81
C ARG A 46 -0.48 -11.45 -8.18
N GLU A 47 0.82 -11.34 -8.02
CA GLU A 47 1.62 -12.40 -7.42
C GLU A 47 1.11 -12.71 -6.01
N LEU A 48 0.87 -11.68 -5.19
CA LEU A 48 0.36 -11.85 -3.83
C LEU A 48 -1.04 -12.44 -3.82
N LEU A 49 -1.94 -11.92 -4.67
CA LEU A 49 -3.32 -12.40 -4.74
C LEU A 49 -3.41 -13.83 -5.24
N ASP A 50 -2.62 -14.17 -6.27
CA ASP A 50 -2.61 -15.52 -6.83
C ASP A 50 -2.05 -16.56 -5.84
N LYS A 51 -1.21 -16.12 -4.91
CA LYS A 51 -0.69 -16.98 -3.83
C LYS A 51 -1.61 -17.04 -2.61
N GLY A 52 -2.78 -16.40 -2.68
CA GLY A 52 -3.80 -16.48 -1.63
C GLY A 52 -3.66 -15.45 -0.51
N ALA A 53 -2.97 -14.33 -0.76
CA ALA A 53 -2.91 -13.24 0.20
C ALA A 53 -4.27 -12.54 0.35
N ARG A 54 -4.51 -12.00 1.54
CA ARG A 54 -5.55 -11.02 1.81
C ARG A 54 -4.87 -9.67 1.76
N LEU A 55 -5.08 -8.94 0.66
CA LEU A 55 -4.23 -7.80 0.32
C LEU A 55 -4.86 -6.47 0.72
N VAL A 56 -4.13 -5.70 1.54
CA VAL A 56 -4.52 -4.35 1.94
C VAL A 56 -3.51 -3.39 1.32
N VAL A 57 -3.97 -2.50 0.45
CA VAL A 57 -3.10 -1.54 -0.26
C VAL A 57 -3.24 -0.16 0.37
N CYS A 58 -2.12 0.47 0.69
CA CYS A 58 -2.09 1.85 1.18
C CYS A 58 -1.18 2.72 0.31
N SER A 59 -1.47 4.01 0.26
CA SER A 59 -0.68 4.98 -0.47
C SER A 59 -1.00 6.39 0.03
N HIS A 60 -0.10 7.32 -0.28
CA HIS A 60 -0.42 8.74 -0.21
C HIS A 60 -0.88 9.22 -1.58
N PHE A 61 -1.56 10.36 -1.59
CA PHE A 61 -1.95 11.05 -2.82
C PHE A 61 -1.95 12.55 -2.53
N ASP A 62 -1.17 13.31 -3.31
CA ASP A 62 -1.07 14.77 -3.18
C ASP A 62 -0.61 15.18 -1.77
N ARG A 63 -0.95 16.39 -1.31
CA ARG A 63 -0.47 16.96 -0.04
C ARG A 63 -1.61 17.54 0.80
N PRO A 64 -2.48 16.69 1.38
CA PRO A 64 -3.60 17.17 2.19
C PRO A 64 -3.19 17.68 3.57
N LYS A 65 -1.93 17.49 3.99
CA LYS A 65 -1.34 18.02 5.22
C LYS A 65 -2.10 17.62 6.50
N GLY A 66 -2.47 16.36 6.59
CA GLY A 66 -3.15 15.81 7.77
C GLY A 66 -4.62 16.15 7.86
N LYS A 67 -5.24 16.56 6.76
CA LYS A 67 -6.66 16.89 6.70
C LYS A 67 -7.37 16.05 5.65
N ARG A 68 -8.65 15.78 5.89
CA ARG A 68 -9.46 15.07 4.90
C ARG A 68 -9.89 16.08 3.81
N VAL A 69 -9.36 15.88 2.61
CA VAL A 69 -9.64 16.72 1.44
C VAL A 69 -10.27 15.82 0.37
N PRO A 70 -11.58 15.98 0.06
CA PRO A 70 -12.27 15.07 -0.87
C PRO A 70 -11.59 14.94 -2.23
N GLU A 71 -11.03 16.01 -2.78
CA GLU A 71 -10.35 16.01 -4.07
C GLU A 71 -9.05 15.22 -4.06
N MET A 72 -8.53 14.91 -2.87
CA MET A 72 -7.30 14.14 -2.68
C MET A 72 -7.60 12.71 -2.20
N SER A 73 -8.85 12.24 -2.33
CA SER A 73 -9.22 10.87 -1.99
C SER A 73 -8.62 9.88 -2.98
N LEU A 74 -8.25 8.70 -2.49
CA LEU A 74 -7.80 7.59 -3.31
C LEU A 74 -8.94 6.77 -3.91
N LYS A 75 -10.18 7.11 -3.61
CA LYS A 75 -11.34 6.33 -4.09
C LYS A 75 -11.32 6.06 -5.60
N PRO A 76 -11.00 7.05 -6.46
CA PRO A 76 -10.91 6.78 -7.92
C PRO A 76 -9.86 5.74 -8.28
N MET A 77 -8.83 5.56 -7.46
CA MET A 77 -7.76 4.60 -7.71
C MET A 77 -8.23 3.15 -7.52
N ALA A 78 -9.29 2.91 -6.73
CA ALA A 78 -9.83 1.58 -6.52
C ALA A 78 -10.34 0.98 -7.83
N ASP A 79 -11.08 1.76 -8.63
CA ASP A 79 -11.58 1.32 -9.93
C ASP A 79 -10.43 1.07 -10.92
N ALA A 80 -9.41 1.93 -10.90
CA ALA A 80 -8.25 1.78 -11.76
C ALA A 80 -7.44 0.52 -11.42
N LEU A 81 -7.28 0.23 -10.13
CA LEU A 81 -6.63 -1.01 -9.68
C LEU A 81 -7.45 -2.23 -10.07
N SER A 82 -8.76 -2.16 -9.88
CA SER A 82 -9.67 -3.25 -10.25
C SER A 82 -9.56 -3.57 -11.74
N ALA A 83 -9.53 -2.55 -12.59
CA ALA A 83 -9.37 -2.73 -14.03
C ALA A 83 -8.02 -3.36 -14.38
N ALA A 84 -6.94 -2.89 -13.76
CA ALA A 84 -5.60 -3.41 -14.01
C ALA A 84 -5.41 -4.85 -13.57
N LEU A 85 -6.08 -5.25 -12.48
CA LEU A 85 -5.98 -6.60 -11.91
C LEU A 85 -7.02 -7.56 -12.49
N ASP A 86 -8.04 -7.05 -13.16
CA ASP A 86 -9.21 -7.82 -13.59
C ASP A 86 -9.84 -8.56 -12.39
N ARG A 87 -9.92 -7.89 -11.25
CA ARG A 87 -10.49 -8.38 -9.99
C ARG A 87 -11.12 -7.23 -9.24
N PRO A 88 -12.17 -7.47 -8.45
CA PRO A 88 -12.72 -6.42 -7.60
C PRO A 88 -11.70 -5.94 -6.57
N VAL A 89 -11.62 -4.63 -6.38
CA VAL A 89 -10.84 -4.02 -5.31
C VAL A 89 -11.81 -3.19 -4.47
N ALA A 90 -11.98 -3.58 -3.21
CA ALA A 90 -12.84 -2.84 -2.29
C ALA A 90 -12.13 -1.54 -1.84
N PHE A 91 -12.91 -0.57 -1.39
CA PHE A 91 -12.37 0.69 -0.86
C PHE A 91 -12.96 0.95 0.51
N VAL A 92 -12.13 1.42 1.45
CA VAL A 92 -12.60 1.88 2.76
C VAL A 92 -12.16 3.33 2.98
N ASP A 93 -13.04 4.12 3.57
CA ASP A 93 -12.93 5.58 3.69
C ASP A 93 -12.04 6.02 4.87
N ASP A 94 -11.11 5.18 5.28
CA ASP A 94 -10.06 5.50 6.24
C ASP A 94 -8.90 4.53 6.05
N CYS A 95 -7.75 4.87 6.61
CA CYS A 95 -6.56 4.00 6.52
C CYS A 95 -6.20 3.35 7.87
N VAL A 96 -6.87 3.73 8.96
CA VAL A 96 -6.72 3.12 10.29
C VAL A 96 -8.06 3.20 11.02
N GLY A 97 -8.15 2.50 12.15
CA GLY A 97 -9.33 2.56 13.02
C GLY A 97 -10.38 1.51 12.69
N PRO A 98 -11.56 1.59 13.34
CA PRO A 98 -12.56 0.52 13.28
C PRO A 98 -13.03 0.17 11.87
N ALA A 99 -13.27 1.16 11.00
CA ALA A 99 -13.73 0.89 9.64
C ALA A 99 -12.69 0.14 8.83
N ALA A 100 -11.42 0.56 8.92
CA ALA A 100 -10.32 -0.10 8.21
C ALA A 100 -10.08 -1.51 8.77
N GLU A 101 -10.11 -1.67 10.09
CA GLU A 101 -9.92 -2.97 10.74
C GLU A 101 -11.01 -3.96 10.35
N GLU A 102 -12.26 -3.51 10.32
CA GLU A 102 -13.39 -4.34 9.92
C GLU A 102 -13.29 -4.75 8.44
N ALA A 103 -12.98 -3.80 7.56
CA ALA A 103 -12.83 -4.08 6.14
C ALA A 103 -11.71 -5.08 5.87
N ALA A 104 -10.57 -4.93 6.56
CA ALA A 104 -9.45 -5.86 6.43
C ALA A 104 -9.82 -7.27 6.95
N ALA A 105 -10.57 -7.34 8.06
CA ALA A 105 -10.99 -8.60 8.64
C ALA A 105 -11.97 -9.37 7.75
N ARG A 106 -12.72 -8.68 6.89
CA ARG A 106 -13.67 -9.30 5.96
C ARG A 106 -13.03 -9.88 4.71
N LEU A 107 -11.76 -9.56 4.45
CA LEU A 107 -11.07 -10.07 3.26
C LEU A 107 -10.95 -11.58 3.30
N LYS A 108 -11.16 -12.20 2.14
CA LYS A 108 -10.88 -13.61 1.91
C LYS A 108 -9.59 -13.75 1.12
N ASP A 109 -9.05 -14.95 1.09
CA ASP A 109 -7.83 -15.24 0.32
C ASP A 109 -8.02 -14.84 -1.14
N GLY A 110 -7.08 -14.05 -1.66
CA GLY A 110 -7.13 -13.57 -3.04
C GLY A 110 -7.96 -12.30 -3.25
N GLU A 111 -8.45 -11.68 -2.17
CA GLU A 111 -9.20 -10.42 -2.25
C GLU A 111 -8.32 -9.22 -1.88
N ALA A 112 -8.64 -8.06 -2.45
CA ALA A 112 -7.89 -6.82 -2.26
C ALA A 112 -8.78 -5.69 -1.73
N LEU A 113 -8.18 -4.84 -0.88
CA LEU A 113 -8.79 -3.66 -0.28
C LEU A 113 -7.84 -2.48 -0.44
N LEU A 114 -8.35 -1.34 -0.89
CA LEU A 114 -7.60 -0.08 -0.92
C LEU A 114 -8.05 0.79 0.25
N LEU A 115 -7.10 1.29 1.02
CA LEU A 115 -7.34 2.23 2.11
C LEU A 115 -7.37 3.68 1.57
N GLU A 116 -7.99 4.57 2.35
CA GLU A 116 -7.97 6.00 2.04
C GLU A 116 -6.58 6.59 2.24
N ASN A 117 -6.35 7.76 1.67
CA ASN A 117 -5.08 8.48 1.66
C ASN A 117 -4.42 8.55 3.05
N THR A 118 -3.21 7.99 3.16
CA THR A 118 -2.46 7.96 4.42
C THR A 118 -2.17 9.36 4.94
N ARG A 119 -2.01 10.34 4.05
CA ARG A 119 -1.70 11.73 4.43
C ARG A 119 -2.91 12.54 4.90
N PHE A 120 -4.10 11.91 4.98
CA PHE A 120 -5.23 12.51 5.69
C PHE A 120 -4.99 12.53 7.21
N HIS A 121 -4.02 11.76 7.68
CA HIS A 121 -3.60 11.76 9.08
C HIS A 121 -2.29 12.53 9.25
N ALA A 122 -2.25 13.49 10.17
CA ALA A 122 -1.05 14.29 10.44
C ALA A 122 0.14 13.42 10.84
N GLY A 123 -0.11 12.32 11.56
CA GLY A 123 0.94 11.40 12.02
C GLY A 123 1.68 10.67 10.90
N GLU A 124 1.17 10.64 9.67
CA GLU A 124 1.84 9.96 8.57
C GLU A 124 3.23 10.57 8.30
N GLU A 125 3.27 11.87 8.05
CA GLU A 125 4.54 12.56 7.75
C GLU A 125 5.41 12.76 8.99
N GLU A 126 4.82 12.66 10.18
CA GLU A 126 5.53 12.76 11.46
C GLU A 126 6.11 11.43 11.90
N ASN A 127 5.89 10.35 11.14
CA ASN A 127 6.30 8.99 11.52
C ASN A 127 5.76 8.60 12.91
N ASP A 128 4.50 8.93 13.18
CA ASP A 128 3.87 8.73 14.48
C ASP A 128 3.74 7.23 14.80
N PRO A 129 4.33 6.75 15.92
CA PRO A 129 4.23 5.33 16.29
C PRO A 129 2.80 4.84 16.52
N ALA A 130 1.89 5.70 16.99
CA ALA A 130 0.50 5.33 17.20
C ALA A 130 -0.21 5.07 15.87
N LEU A 131 0.06 5.90 14.85
CA LEU A 131 -0.48 5.70 13.51
C LEU A 131 0.11 4.43 12.88
N ALA A 132 1.41 4.20 13.01
CA ALA A 132 2.06 2.98 12.53
C ALA A 132 1.45 1.74 13.19
N GLN A 133 1.15 1.80 14.49
CA GLN A 133 0.48 0.70 15.19
C GLN A 133 -0.93 0.47 14.65
N GLY A 134 -1.64 1.54 14.31
CA GLY A 134 -2.96 1.45 13.67
C GLY A 134 -2.90 0.70 12.33
N PHE A 135 -1.91 1.01 11.50
CA PHE A 135 -1.66 0.27 10.26
C PHE A 135 -1.30 -1.20 10.55
N ALA A 136 -0.46 -1.44 11.55
CA ALA A 136 0.02 -2.79 11.87
C ALA A 136 -1.13 -3.72 12.30
N ARG A 137 -2.22 -3.20 12.83
CA ARG A 137 -3.41 -3.98 13.18
C ARG A 137 -4.13 -4.55 11.97
N LEU A 138 -3.86 -4.03 10.78
CA LEU A 138 -4.54 -4.43 9.55
C LEU A 138 -3.89 -5.64 8.88
N ALA A 139 -2.70 -6.06 9.32
CA ALA A 139 -1.95 -7.05 8.58
C ALA A 139 -0.99 -7.87 9.45
N ASP A 140 -0.51 -8.96 8.85
CA ASP A 140 0.46 -9.87 9.46
C ASP A 140 1.86 -9.67 8.90
N ALA A 141 1.96 -9.06 7.72
CA ALA A 141 3.22 -8.76 7.03
C ALA A 141 3.10 -7.46 6.25
N TYR A 142 4.23 -6.81 6.02
CA TYR A 142 4.31 -5.55 5.30
C TYR A 142 5.18 -5.70 4.05
N VAL A 143 4.68 -5.21 2.92
CA VAL A 143 5.43 -5.16 1.66
C VAL A 143 5.55 -3.71 1.22
N ASN A 144 6.77 -3.23 1.00
CA ASN A 144 6.99 -1.90 0.45
C ASN A 144 7.32 -2.03 -1.04
N ASP A 145 6.46 -1.50 -1.90
CA ASP A 145 6.67 -1.46 -3.34
C ASP A 145 6.71 -0.03 -3.89
N ALA A 146 6.94 0.94 -3.00
CA ALA A 146 7.00 2.36 -3.34
C ALA A 146 8.41 2.90 -3.13
N PHE A 147 9.31 2.62 -4.07
CA PHE A 147 10.71 3.06 -3.96
C PHE A 147 10.83 4.57 -3.76
N SER A 148 10.00 5.35 -4.45
CA SER A 148 10.01 6.81 -4.33
C SER A 148 9.72 7.32 -2.91
N ALA A 149 8.99 6.54 -2.10
CA ALA A 149 8.66 6.88 -0.71
C ALA A 149 9.56 6.16 0.30
N ALA A 150 10.40 5.23 -0.13
CA ALA A 150 11.18 4.37 0.76
C ALA A 150 12.18 5.14 1.61
N HIS A 151 12.67 6.28 1.13
CA HIS A 151 13.66 7.09 1.84
C HIS A 151 13.03 8.07 2.83
N ARG A 152 11.71 8.13 2.91
CA ARG A 152 11.00 9.03 3.82
C ARG A 152 10.64 8.29 5.11
N ALA A 153 10.90 8.92 6.25
CA ALA A 153 10.54 8.37 7.55
C ALA A 153 9.08 8.70 7.86
N HIS A 154 8.15 7.96 7.24
CA HIS A 154 6.71 8.10 7.44
C HIS A 154 6.13 6.90 8.18
N ALA A 155 4.94 7.06 8.76
CA ALA A 155 4.30 5.97 9.51
C ALA A 155 4.03 4.75 8.60
N SER A 156 3.62 4.97 7.35
CA SER A 156 3.33 3.89 6.41
C SER A 156 4.57 3.31 5.72
N THR A 157 5.75 3.80 6.02
CA THR A 157 7.02 3.28 5.50
C THR A 157 7.91 2.80 6.65
N GLU A 158 8.73 3.66 7.23
CA GLU A 158 9.64 3.28 8.31
C GLU A 158 8.91 2.77 9.55
N GLY A 159 7.84 3.45 9.96
CA GLY A 159 7.06 3.06 11.14
C GLY A 159 6.52 1.64 11.02
N LEU A 160 5.89 1.32 9.87
CA LEU A 160 5.36 -0.01 9.61
C LEU A 160 6.45 -1.07 9.54
N ALA A 161 7.58 -0.75 8.92
CA ALA A 161 8.69 -1.70 8.80
C ALA A 161 9.27 -2.12 10.15
N ARG A 162 9.07 -1.30 11.19
CA ARG A 162 9.48 -1.63 12.57
C ARG A 162 8.44 -2.47 13.32
N LYS A 163 7.19 -2.51 12.84
CA LYS A 163 6.08 -3.16 13.54
C LYS A 163 5.75 -4.54 13.00
N LEU A 164 6.02 -4.80 11.72
CA LEU A 164 5.68 -6.03 11.02
C LEU A 164 6.89 -6.58 10.29
N PRO A 165 6.92 -7.92 10.04
CA PRO A 165 7.90 -8.47 9.10
C PRO A 165 7.79 -7.73 7.76
N ALA A 166 8.92 -7.21 7.27
CA ALA A 166 8.94 -6.31 6.11
C ALA A 166 9.66 -6.94 4.93
N PHE A 167 9.09 -6.76 3.74
CA PHE A 167 9.58 -7.33 2.48
C PHE A 167 9.53 -6.27 1.38
N ALA A 168 10.38 -6.41 0.38
CA ALA A 168 10.33 -5.56 -0.82
C ALA A 168 9.41 -6.19 -1.86
N GLY A 169 8.54 -5.38 -2.46
CA GLY A 169 7.78 -5.80 -3.64
C GLY A 169 8.68 -5.87 -4.87
N ARG A 170 8.15 -6.32 -6.00
CA ARG A 170 8.96 -6.55 -7.20
C ARG A 170 9.56 -5.28 -7.79
N GLN A 171 8.83 -4.15 -7.73
CA GLN A 171 9.38 -2.87 -8.18
C GLN A 171 10.53 -2.41 -7.27
N MET A 172 10.32 -2.50 -5.95
CA MET A 172 11.33 -2.14 -4.96
C MET A 172 12.57 -3.01 -5.14
N GLU A 173 12.39 -4.30 -5.32
CA GLU A 173 13.48 -5.26 -5.56
C GLU A 173 14.29 -4.86 -6.79
N ALA A 174 13.64 -4.56 -7.92
CA ALA A 174 14.30 -4.17 -9.15
C ALA A 174 15.12 -2.88 -8.97
N GLU A 175 14.57 -1.89 -8.25
CA GLU A 175 15.28 -0.63 -8.00
C GLU A 175 16.47 -0.83 -7.05
N LEU A 176 16.33 -1.67 -6.03
CA LEU A 176 17.42 -1.99 -5.10
C LEU A 176 18.53 -2.76 -5.81
N ASP A 177 18.18 -3.72 -6.67
CA ASP A 177 19.16 -4.47 -7.44
C ASP A 177 19.92 -3.56 -8.41
N ALA A 178 19.25 -2.58 -9.00
CA ALA A 178 19.90 -1.61 -9.90
C ALA A 178 20.92 -0.73 -9.17
N LEU A 179 20.69 -0.44 -7.88
CA LEU A 179 21.63 0.33 -7.08
C LEU A 179 22.88 -0.47 -6.67
N ASP A 180 22.78 -1.80 -6.66
CA ASP A 180 23.88 -2.69 -6.28
C ASP A 180 24.85 -2.94 -7.45
N ASP A 181 24.47 -2.60 -8.65
CA ASP A 181 25.32 -2.78 -9.84
C ASP A 181 26.35 -1.61 -9.98
#